data_b56ac504efe34a7131fffbd2fad21c79
#
_entry.id   b56ac504efe34a7131fffbd2fad21c79
#
_cell.length_a   1.000
_cell.length_b   1.000
_cell.length_c   1.000
_cell.angle_alpha   90.00
_cell.angle_beta   90.00
_cell.angle_gamma   90.00
#
_symmetry.space_group_name_H-M   'P 1'
#
loop_
_entity.id
_entity.type
_entity.pdbx_description
1 polymer ?
#
loop_
_entity_poly.entity_id
_entity_poly.type
_entity_poly.pdbx_seq_one_letter_code
_entity_poly.pdbx_strand_id
1 'polypeptide(L)'
;ILFFTNNFRDVIFLGENATSTTVAEPSEQELEKEVKKASEQNRRYIRPSELVAFLLTTFGQKNLDQFVNAYRQFFMISFLGISGRAYGLIVFIESIYDAVDDSLSGLIIDRTRTRWGRLRPYMIITVPIWGLATLMLFTTPQFLSGNTSKIVWAVIAIFAYNLGMSYFNAWQILLYNITPSLRERDNLIATSKFFELFGTWIPAFVPIFVSFMPKISKSIGMQDVYSGFAVAMMVIAGGTAIYGFFAMRERVPLASREQMQEISVLDSFKNAVKNKPMFILMLANFFNGFKSVGASTESFFWLHNTGSLANGTIAGLFTGIPNFIITPLTPKLIHKFGARNTAIGAGIFGGIAYTLMFIIGYAPFGSYSGAERYKNYSGGSGVANMVYITIMLTICGLPNCIIRVCQAVLQGDVYDYSEWKYGVRNEGLVATVSNYFTK
;
A
#
# COMPACT_ATOMS: atom_id res chain seq x y z
N ILE A 1 -1.50 -21.40 -12.47
CA ILE A 1 -0.31 -22.11 -11.93
C ILE A 1 0.10 -23.28 -12.84
N LEU A 2 -0.80 -23.87 -13.62
CA LEU A 2 -0.48 -25.01 -14.53
C LEU A 2 0.00 -24.59 -15.94
N PHE A 3 0.06 -23.31 -16.25
CA PHE A 3 0.48 -22.82 -17.59
C PHE A 3 1.91 -22.24 -17.66
N PHE A 4 2.62 -22.15 -16.53
CA PHE A 4 4.00 -21.62 -16.50
C PHE A 4 5.08 -22.70 -16.68
N THR A 5 4.71 -24.00 -16.67
CA THR A 5 5.68 -25.08 -16.68
C THR A 5 6.14 -25.53 -18.09
N ASN A 6 5.46 -25.14 -19.16
CA ASN A 6 5.80 -25.66 -20.49
C ASN A 6 6.87 -24.89 -21.25
N ASN A 7 7.08 -23.59 -20.99
CA ASN A 7 8.11 -22.85 -21.72
C ASN A 7 9.51 -22.88 -21.07
N PHE A 8 9.63 -23.26 -19.80
CA PHE A 8 10.93 -23.41 -19.15
C PHE A 8 11.56 -24.79 -19.34
N ARG A 9 10.76 -25.83 -19.62
CA ARG A 9 11.26 -27.18 -19.94
C ARG A 9 11.92 -27.22 -21.30
N ASP A 10 11.44 -26.46 -22.27
CA ASP A 10 11.98 -26.48 -23.65
C ASP A 10 13.33 -25.79 -23.79
N VAL A 11 13.72 -24.92 -22.87
CA VAL A 11 15.02 -24.23 -22.86
C VAL A 11 16.13 -25.07 -22.19
N ILE A 12 15.76 -25.99 -21.30
CA ILE A 12 16.74 -26.88 -20.61
C ILE A 12 17.04 -28.16 -21.41
N PHE A 13 16.19 -28.53 -22.36
CA PHE A 13 16.36 -29.81 -23.12
C PHE A 13 17.13 -29.70 -24.44
N LEU A 14 17.68 -28.52 -24.81
CA LEU A 14 18.49 -28.34 -26.02
C LEU A 14 20.01 -28.43 -25.78
N GLY A 15 20.43 -28.95 -24.66
CA GLY A 15 21.83 -29.23 -24.39
C GLY A 15 22.00 -30.44 -23.52
N GLU A 16 22.30 -31.54 -24.17
CA GLU A 16 23.02 -32.74 -23.76
C GLU A 16 22.25 -34.07 -23.88
N ASN A 17 22.94 -34.96 -24.55
CA ASN A 17 22.69 -36.35 -24.84
C ASN A 17 21.94 -37.15 -23.77
N ALA A 18 20.85 -37.76 -24.20
CA ALA A 18 20.06 -38.72 -23.46
C ALA A 18 20.89 -39.94 -23.06
N THR A 19 21.24 -40.03 -21.80
CA THR A 19 21.44 -41.30 -21.13
C THR A 19 20.14 -41.60 -20.37
N SER A 20 19.51 -42.69 -20.72
CA SER A 20 18.31 -43.24 -20.11
C SER A 20 18.54 -43.48 -18.61
N THR A 21 18.17 -42.51 -17.79
CA THR A 21 18.05 -42.73 -16.36
C THR A 21 16.62 -43.23 -16.10
N THR A 22 16.51 -44.51 -15.84
CA THR A 22 15.32 -45.11 -15.24
C THR A 22 14.96 -44.35 -13.99
N VAL A 23 13.85 -43.61 -14.03
CA VAL A 23 13.27 -42.99 -12.85
C VAL A 23 12.88 -44.14 -11.95
N ALA A 24 13.62 -44.35 -10.85
CA ALA A 24 13.26 -45.35 -9.85
C ALA A 24 11.86 -45.02 -9.32
N GLU A 25 10.97 -46.00 -9.26
CA GLU A 25 9.69 -45.85 -8.61
C GLU A 25 9.91 -45.40 -7.15
N PRO A 26 9.21 -44.35 -6.69
CA PRO A 26 9.38 -43.84 -5.33
C PRO A 26 9.06 -44.98 -4.33
N SER A 27 9.90 -45.13 -3.33
CA SER A 27 9.71 -46.14 -2.27
C SER A 27 8.37 -45.92 -1.56
N GLU A 28 7.76 -46.99 -1.03
CA GLU A 28 6.49 -46.88 -0.26
C GLU A 28 6.59 -45.80 0.84
N GLN A 29 7.73 -45.64 1.46
CA GLN A 29 7.97 -44.60 2.49
C GLN A 29 7.99 -43.18 1.91
N GLU A 30 8.42 -43.01 0.67
CA GLU A 30 8.36 -41.69 -0.02
C GLU A 30 6.92 -41.39 -0.47
N LEU A 31 6.22 -42.38 -0.98
CA LEU A 31 4.79 -42.27 -1.31
C LEU A 31 3.94 -41.96 -0.06
N GLU A 32 4.18 -42.61 1.06
CA GLU A 32 3.50 -42.29 2.33
C GLU A 32 3.81 -40.88 2.82
N LYS A 33 5.07 -40.40 2.68
CA LYS A 33 5.44 -39.04 3.02
C LYS A 33 4.77 -38.03 2.09
N GLU A 34 4.69 -38.30 0.79
CA GLU A 34 4.00 -37.42 -0.15
C GLU A 34 2.49 -37.38 0.07
N VAL A 35 1.86 -38.53 0.31
CA VAL A 35 0.42 -38.63 0.66
C VAL A 35 0.12 -37.91 1.96
N LYS A 36 0.98 -38.03 2.98
CA LYS A 36 0.85 -37.31 4.24
C LYS A 36 1.01 -35.81 4.04
N LYS A 37 2.00 -35.38 3.26
CA LYS A 37 2.24 -33.98 2.91
C LYS A 37 1.08 -33.39 2.10
N ALA A 38 0.52 -34.15 1.16
CA ALA A 38 -0.65 -33.75 0.38
C ALA A 38 -1.92 -33.67 1.25
N SER A 39 -2.10 -34.61 2.21
CA SER A 39 -3.23 -34.58 3.15
C SER A 39 -3.12 -33.38 4.12
N GLU A 40 -1.94 -33.06 4.60
CA GLU A 40 -1.68 -31.88 5.43
C GLU A 40 -1.93 -30.59 4.66
N GLN A 41 -1.59 -30.52 3.38
CA GLN A 41 -1.87 -29.36 2.52
C GLN A 41 -3.36 -29.12 2.26
N ASN A 42 -4.19 -30.15 2.29
CA ASN A 42 -5.64 -30.04 2.10
C ASN A 42 -6.43 -29.85 3.40
N ARG A 43 -5.77 -29.92 4.55
CA ARG A 43 -6.42 -29.73 5.85
C ARG A 43 -6.73 -28.26 6.08
N ARG A 44 -7.94 -27.93 6.54
CA ARG A 44 -8.32 -26.58 6.95
C ARG A 44 -7.87 -26.32 8.38
N TYR A 45 -6.97 -25.35 8.55
CA TYR A 45 -6.46 -24.93 9.86
C TYR A 45 -7.13 -23.66 10.36
N ILE A 46 -7.55 -22.76 9.45
CA ILE A 46 -8.16 -21.48 9.76
C ILE A 46 -9.63 -21.68 10.05
N ARG A 47 -10.07 -21.24 11.23
CA ARG A 47 -11.50 -21.23 11.60
C ARG A 47 -12.20 -20.05 10.88
N PRO A 48 -13.51 -20.15 10.57
CA PRO A 48 -14.24 -19.04 9.95
C PRO A 48 -14.16 -17.74 10.74
N SER A 49 -14.16 -17.81 12.08
CA SER A 49 -14.00 -16.63 12.95
C SER A 49 -12.63 -15.97 12.82
N GLU A 50 -11.57 -16.74 12.63
CA GLU A 50 -10.21 -16.22 12.40
C GLU A 50 -10.09 -15.55 11.02
N LEU A 51 -10.71 -16.15 10.00
CA LEU A 51 -10.79 -15.54 8.66
C LEU A 51 -11.52 -14.19 8.73
N VAL A 52 -12.69 -14.16 9.35
CA VAL A 52 -13.47 -12.91 9.52
C VAL A 52 -12.67 -11.88 10.29
N ALA A 53 -12.02 -12.28 11.39
CA ALA A 53 -11.19 -11.37 12.19
C ALA A 53 -10.02 -10.80 11.37
N PHE A 54 -9.37 -11.62 10.56
CA PHE A 54 -8.29 -11.20 9.68
C PHE A 54 -8.78 -10.18 8.64
N LEU A 55 -9.89 -10.46 7.97
CA LEU A 55 -10.47 -9.58 6.96
C LEU A 55 -10.97 -8.26 7.56
N LEU A 56 -11.61 -8.30 8.72
CA LEU A 56 -12.05 -7.09 9.44
C LEU A 56 -10.86 -6.24 9.90
N THR A 57 -9.78 -6.85 10.39
CA THR A 57 -8.56 -6.11 10.77
C THR A 57 -7.93 -5.45 9.53
N THR A 58 -7.88 -6.17 8.40
CA THR A 58 -7.43 -5.61 7.10
C THR A 58 -8.28 -4.40 6.71
N PHE A 59 -9.60 -4.54 6.77
CA PHE A 59 -10.55 -3.47 6.44
C PHE A 59 -10.37 -2.25 7.34
N GLY A 60 -10.32 -2.46 8.67
CA GLY A 60 -10.18 -1.36 9.64
C GLY A 60 -8.86 -0.60 9.46
N GLN A 61 -7.74 -1.33 9.35
CA GLN A 61 -6.43 -0.71 9.13
C GLN A 61 -6.38 0.08 7.83
N LYS A 62 -6.84 -0.49 6.72
CA LYS A 62 -6.78 0.18 5.41
C LYS A 62 -7.64 1.44 5.34
N ASN A 63 -8.81 1.44 6.01
CA ASN A 63 -9.61 2.65 6.14
C ASN A 63 -8.87 3.75 6.92
N LEU A 64 -8.23 3.38 8.05
CA LEU A 64 -7.45 4.33 8.84
C LEU A 64 -6.25 4.88 8.05
N ASP A 65 -5.43 4.00 7.47
CA ASP A 65 -4.27 4.38 6.67
C ASP A 65 -4.66 5.31 5.51
N GLN A 66 -5.70 4.95 4.77
CA GLN A 66 -6.16 5.77 3.65
C GLN A 66 -6.69 7.13 4.12
N PHE A 67 -7.42 7.17 5.24
CA PHE A 67 -7.93 8.42 5.80
C PHE A 67 -6.78 9.34 6.22
N VAL A 68 -5.80 8.84 6.97
CA VAL A 68 -4.66 9.63 7.43
C VAL A 68 -3.83 10.11 6.24
N ASN A 69 -3.48 9.22 5.31
CA ASN A 69 -2.64 9.56 4.16
C ASN A 69 -3.32 10.57 3.21
N ALA A 70 -4.64 10.46 3.00
CA ALA A 70 -5.36 11.36 2.10
C ALA A 70 -5.59 12.77 2.68
N TYR A 71 -5.80 12.86 4.01
CA TYR A 71 -6.31 14.12 4.58
C TYR A 71 -5.39 14.78 5.59
N ARG A 72 -4.36 14.11 6.11
CA ARG A 72 -3.42 14.64 7.09
C ARG A 72 -2.79 15.95 6.63
N GLN A 73 -2.23 15.99 5.42
CA GLN A 73 -1.61 17.18 4.87
C GLN A 73 -2.59 18.34 4.74
N PHE A 74 -3.76 18.06 4.18
CA PHE A 74 -4.79 19.06 3.99
C PHE A 74 -5.24 19.64 5.33
N PHE A 75 -5.49 18.81 6.33
CA PHE A 75 -5.92 19.22 7.67
C PHE A 75 -4.85 20.08 8.37
N MET A 76 -3.60 19.64 8.35
CA MET A 76 -2.48 20.33 9.00
C MET A 76 -2.22 21.72 8.42
N ILE A 77 -2.33 21.87 7.10
CA ILE A 77 -2.10 23.15 6.44
C ILE A 77 -3.34 24.05 6.56
N SER A 78 -4.54 23.54 6.27
CA SER A 78 -5.75 24.35 6.14
C SER A 78 -6.40 24.70 7.48
N PHE A 79 -6.34 23.82 8.47
CA PHE A 79 -7.03 24.00 9.76
C PHE A 79 -6.07 24.26 10.92
N LEU A 80 -5.00 23.49 11.06
CA LEU A 80 -3.99 23.76 12.09
C LEU A 80 -3.16 25.00 11.75
N GLY A 81 -3.06 25.36 10.44
CA GLY A 81 -2.40 26.57 9.95
C GLY A 81 -0.88 26.49 9.91
N ILE A 82 -0.32 25.29 9.74
CA ILE A 82 1.12 25.09 9.54
C ILE A 82 1.46 25.47 8.11
N SER A 83 2.56 26.20 7.90
CA SER A 83 3.01 26.52 6.54
C SER A 83 3.39 25.26 5.77
N GLY A 84 3.17 25.26 4.45
CA GLY A 84 3.53 24.12 3.59
C GLY A 84 5.03 23.80 3.64
N ARG A 85 5.90 24.81 3.85
CA ARG A 85 7.35 24.59 4.03
C ARG A 85 7.67 23.85 5.32
N ALA A 86 7.02 24.22 6.44
CA ALA A 86 7.21 23.54 7.72
C ALA A 86 6.67 22.09 7.65
N TYR A 87 5.50 21.89 7.03
CA TYR A 87 4.96 20.56 6.82
C TYR A 87 5.88 19.69 5.95
N GLY A 88 6.38 20.22 4.84
CA GLY A 88 7.34 19.51 3.99
C GLY A 88 8.62 19.08 4.71
N LEU A 89 9.15 19.94 5.59
CA LEU A 89 10.31 19.62 6.43
C LEU A 89 9.97 18.49 7.43
N ILE A 90 8.79 18.55 8.05
CA ILE A 90 8.34 17.51 8.98
C ILE A 90 8.27 16.15 8.26
N VAL A 91 7.64 16.11 7.08
CA VAL A 91 7.52 14.87 6.28
C VAL A 91 8.88 14.33 5.82
N PHE A 92 9.81 15.24 5.48
CA PHE A 92 11.17 14.83 5.14
C PHE A 92 11.88 14.14 6.32
N ILE A 93 11.80 14.74 7.52
CA ILE A 93 12.38 14.13 8.74
C ILE A 93 11.63 12.84 9.12
N GLU A 94 10.31 12.82 8.97
CA GLU A 94 9.46 11.64 9.14
C GLU A 94 9.95 10.47 8.27
N SER A 95 10.24 10.70 6.99
CA SER A 95 10.71 9.66 6.07
C SER A 95 12.06 9.05 6.52
N ILE A 96 12.96 9.85 7.06
CA ILE A 96 14.23 9.38 7.63
C ILE A 96 13.96 8.53 8.88
N TYR A 97 13.08 9.03 9.76
CA TYR A 97 12.68 8.31 10.98
C TYR A 97 12.05 6.95 10.66
N ASP A 98 11.09 6.90 9.74
CA ASP A 98 10.42 5.68 9.29
C ASP A 98 11.42 4.62 8.83
N ALA A 99 12.44 5.03 8.07
CA ALA A 99 13.48 4.13 7.60
C ALA A 99 14.24 3.44 8.74
N VAL A 100 14.51 4.17 9.81
CA VAL A 100 15.18 3.66 11.01
C VAL A 100 14.20 2.82 11.85
N ASP A 101 12.99 3.34 12.06
CA ASP A 101 11.96 2.70 12.89
C ASP A 101 11.50 1.35 12.33
N ASP A 102 11.28 1.23 11.02
CA ASP A 102 10.93 -0.03 10.36
C ASP A 102 11.98 -1.13 10.59
N SER A 103 13.26 -0.75 10.61
CA SER A 103 14.35 -1.69 10.88
C SER A 103 14.39 -2.12 12.36
N LEU A 104 14.18 -1.16 13.26
CA LEU A 104 14.19 -1.40 14.71
C LEU A 104 12.95 -2.19 15.15
N SER A 105 11.77 -1.84 14.64
CA SER A 105 10.51 -2.52 14.94
C SER A 105 10.58 -4.00 14.54
N GLY A 106 11.13 -4.32 13.36
CA GLY A 106 11.36 -5.69 12.92
C GLY A 106 12.23 -6.47 13.91
N LEU A 107 13.37 -5.90 14.34
CA LEU A 107 14.26 -6.54 15.32
C LEU A 107 13.60 -6.76 16.69
N ILE A 108 12.82 -5.79 17.17
CA ILE A 108 12.11 -5.88 18.44
C ILE A 108 11.02 -6.95 18.37
N ILE A 109 10.22 -6.95 17.28
CA ILE A 109 9.18 -7.95 17.06
C ILE A 109 9.78 -9.35 16.99
N ASP A 110 10.90 -9.53 16.28
CA ASP A 110 11.55 -10.83 16.15
C ASP A 110 12.12 -11.36 17.48
N ARG A 111 12.51 -10.49 18.39
CA ARG A 111 12.97 -10.85 19.76
C ARG A 111 11.83 -11.07 20.75
N THR A 112 10.63 -10.64 20.43
CA THR A 112 9.49 -10.72 21.33
C THR A 112 9.05 -12.17 21.53
N ARG A 113 8.88 -12.57 22.78
CA ARG A 113 8.40 -13.90 23.20
C ARG A 113 7.37 -13.70 24.30
N THR A 114 6.09 -13.86 23.96
CA THR A 114 5.00 -13.73 24.94
C THR A 114 4.10 -14.95 24.92
N ARG A 115 3.31 -15.13 25.98
CA ARG A 115 2.28 -16.17 26.07
C ARG A 115 1.19 -16.07 24.99
N TRP A 116 1.04 -14.92 24.36
CA TRP A 116 0.06 -14.67 23.29
C TRP A 116 0.65 -14.84 21.89
N GLY A 117 1.94 -15.17 21.78
CA GLY A 117 2.68 -15.20 20.53
C GLY A 117 3.62 -14.01 20.39
N ARG A 118 4.22 -13.87 19.20
CA ARG A 118 5.17 -12.81 18.87
C ARG A 118 4.50 -11.55 18.31
N LEU A 119 3.51 -11.74 17.44
CA LEU A 119 2.90 -10.66 16.63
C LEU A 119 1.64 -10.08 17.29
N ARG A 120 0.83 -10.94 17.89
CA ARG A 120 -0.47 -10.58 18.46
C ARG A 120 -0.44 -9.50 19.54
N PRO A 121 0.53 -9.47 20.49
CA PRO A 121 0.57 -8.43 21.53
C PRO A 121 0.57 -7.02 20.97
N TYR A 122 1.25 -6.82 19.83
CA TYR A 122 1.33 -5.51 19.18
C TYR A 122 -0.03 -5.02 18.65
N MET A 123 -0.94 -5.92 18.32
CA MET A 123 -2.29 -5.55 17.87
C MET A 123 -3.11 -4.81 18.95
N ILE A 124 -2.80 -5.00 20.22
CA ILE A 124 -3.54 -4.37 21.31
C ILE A 124 -2.74 -3.25 21.98
N ILE A 125 -1.42 -3.44 22.15
CA ILE A 125 -0.56 -2.47 22.83
C ILE A 125 -0.45 -1.17 22.04
N THR A 126 -0.44 -1.25 20.72
CA THR A 126 -0.26 -0.08 19.86
C THR A 126 -1.56 0.69 19.59
N VAL A 127 -2.75 0.09 19.81
CA VAL A 127 -4.04 0.75 19.60
C VAL A 127 -4.16 2.10 20.32
N PRO A 128 -3.85 2.24 21.62
CA PRO A 128 -3.94 3.54 22.27
C PRO A 128 -2.92 4.55 21.71
N ILE A 129 -1.74 4.10 21.26
CA ILE A 129 -0.69 4.98 20.74
C ILE A 129 -1.13 5.61 19.41
N TRP A 130 -1.37 4.78 18.39
CA TRP A 130 -1.79 5.29 17.09
C TRP A 130 -3.22 5.87 17.11
N GLY A 131 -4.09 5.37 18.00
CA GLY A 131 -5.43 5.90 18.17
C GLY A 131 -5.43 7.33 18.69
N LEU A 132 -4.73 7.60 19.78
CA LEU A 132 -4.56 8.95 20.32
C LEU A 132 -3.82 9.86 19.32
N ALA A 133 -2.79 9.35 18.67
CA ALA A 133 -2.08 10.09 17.63
C ALA A 133 -3.00 10.46 16.46
N THR A 134 -3.91 9.57 16.02
CA THR A 134 -4.90 9.90 15.00
C THR A 134 -5.81 11.06 15.44
N LEU A 135 -6.26 11.06 16.68
CA LEU A 135 -7.04 12.18 17.21
C LEU A 135 -6.23 13.47 17.22
N MET A 136 -4.95 13.41 17.63
CA MET A 136 -4.06 14.57 17.61
C MET A 136 -3.85 15.12 16.20
N LEU A 137 -3.75 14.24 15.18
CA LEU A 137 -3.57 14.63 13.78
C LEU A 137 -4.76 15.44 13.23
N PHE A 138 -5.97 15.17 13.71
CA PHE A 138 -7.21 15.77 13.18
C PHE A 138 -7.94 16.63 14.23
N THR A 139 -7.20 17.21 15.18
CA THR A 139 -7.70 18.19 16.13
C THR A 139 -6.84 19.44 16.15
N THR A 140 -7.45 20.59 16.45
CA THR A 140 -6.76 21.87 16.62
C THR A 140 -7.06 22.41 18.04
N PRO A 141 -6.29 21.98 19.05
CA PRO A 141 -6.52 22.41 20.41
C PRO A 141 -6.40 23.93 20.57
N GLN A 142 -7.31 24.55 21.30
CA GLN A 142 -7.36 26.00 21.49
C GLN A 142 -6.16 26.59 22.23
N PHE A 143 -5.43 25.76 23.00
CA PHE A 143 -4.23 26.19 23.71
C PHE A 143 -3.02 26.41 22.81
N LEU A 144 -3.08 26.00 21.52
CA LEU A 144 -2.00 26.19 20.55
C LEU A 144 -2.07 27.60 19.93
N SER A 145 -1.59 28.60 20.65
CA SER A 145 -1.67 30.01 20.23
C SER A 145 -0.53 30.44 19.30
N GLY A 146 0.61 29.77 19.31
CA GLY A 146 1.81 30.11 18.53
C GLY A 146 2.09 29.15 17.36
N ASN A 147 2.78 29.65 16.32
CA ASN A 147 3.18 28.80 15.18
C ASN A 147 4.11 27.67 15.62
N THR A 148 5.03 27.94 16.54
CA THR A 148 5.96 26.92 17.08
C THR A 148 5.22 25.84 17.84
N SER A 149 4.22 26.17 18.67
CA SER A 149 3.42 25.18 19.40
C SER A 149 2.61 24.27 18.47
N LYS A 150 2.09 24.82 17.38
CA LYS A 150 1.39 24.04 16.33
C LYS A 150 2.33 23.09 15.59
N ILE A 151 3.54 23.51 15.26
CA ILE A 151 4.57 22.68 14.64
C ILE A 151 4.96 21.53 15.59
N VAL A 152 5.24 21.83 16.86
CA VAL A 152 5.58 20.81 17.86
C VAL A 152 4.44 19.80 18.03
N TRP A 153 3.18 20.26 18.09
CA TRP A 153 2.01 19.40 18.14
C TRP A 153 1.95 18.45 16.94
N ALA A 154 2.12 18.97 15.72
CA ALA A 154 2.11 18.19 14.50
C ALA A 154 3.25 17.16 14.47
N VAL A 155 4.46 17.53 14.89
CA VAL A 155 5.61 16.61 14.99
C VAL A 155 5.27 15.47 15.94
N ILE A 156 4.82 15.76 17.15
CA ILE A 156 4.48 14.73 18.15
C ILE A 156 3.39 13.82 17.61
N ALA A 157 2.33 14.36 17.01
CA ALA A 157 1.22 13.58 16.47
C ALA A 157 1.65 12.66 15.32
N ILE A 158 2.45 13.17 14.38
CA ILE A 158 2.94 12.41 13.23
C ILE A 158 3.88 11.28 13.68
N PHE A 159 4.85 11.57 14.52
CA PHE A 159 5.81 10.57 14.98
C PHE A 159 5.15 9.53 15.90
N ALA A 160 4.22 9.91 16.76
CA ALA A 160 3.46 8.96 17.58
C ALA A 160 2.58 8.05 16.71
N TYR A 161 1.96 8.58 15.65
CA TYR A 161 1.19 7.79 14.71
C TYR A 161 2.07 6.74 14.01
N ASN A 162 3.20 7.17 13.44
CA ASN A 162 4.10 6.28 12.72
C ASN A 162 4.69 5.20 13.64
N LEU A 163 5.18 5.58 14.82
CA LEU A 163 5.65 4.62 15.82
C LEU A 163 4.59 3.56 16.13
N GLY A 164 3.36 4.00 16.41
CA GLY A 164 2.26 3.08 16.69
C GLY A 164 1.94 2.16 15.52
N MET A 165 1.95 2.68 14.29
CA MET A 165 1.62 1.92 13.07
C MET A 165 2.73 0.97 12.65
N SER A 166 4.02 1.31 12.81
CA SER A 166 5.14 0.42 12.50
C SER A 166 5.06 -0.88 13.30
N TYR A 167 4.80 -0.78 14.61
CA TYR A 167 4.61 -1.98 15.42
C TYR A 167 3.26 -2.66 15.20
N PHE A 168 2.21 -1.89 14.94
CA PHE A 168 0.90 -2.45 14.60
C PHE A 168 0.97 -3.30 13.34
N ASN A 169 1.71 -2.89 12.33
CA ASN A 169 1.87 -3.59 11.05
C ASN A 169 2.45 -5.01 11.20
N ALA A 170 3.02 -5.36 12.35
CA ALA A 170 3.44 -6.72 12.65
C ALA A 170 2.34 -7.78 12.45
N TRP A 171 1.06 -7.42 12.62
CA TRP A 171 -0.05 -8.35 12.39
C TRP A 171 -0.14 -8.83 10.93
N GLN A 172 0.36 -8.06 9.97
CA GLN A 172 0.38 -8.47 8.56
C GLN A 172 1.27 -9.71 8.34
N ILE A 173 2.33 -9.86 9.16
CA ILE A 173 3.19 -11.04 9.14
C ILE A 173 2.42 -12.28 9.62
N LEU A 174 1.36 -12.08 10.42
CA LEU A 174 0.50 -13.17 10.89
C LEU A 174 -0.14 -13.93 9.72
N LEU A 175 -0.33 -13.28 8.56
CA LEU A 175 -0.77 -13.91 7.31
C LEU A 175 0.03 -15.19 6.97
N TYR A 176 1.34 -15.14 7.21
CA TYR A 176 2.26 -16.23 6.92
C TYR A 176 2.35 -17.26 8.05
N ASN A 177 1.93 -16.88 9.26
CA ASN A 177 2.07 -17.69 10.48
C ASN A 177 0.76 -18.27 11.01
N ILE A 178 -0.38 -17.92 10.39
CA ILE A 178 -1.71 -18.36 10.83
C ILE A 178 -2.01 -19.81 10.40
N THR A 179 -1.44 -20.24 9.27
CA THR A 179 -1.66 -21.59 8.72
C THR A 179 -0.38 -22.19 8.14
N PRO A 180 -0.09 -23.48 8.36
CA PRO A 180 0.98 -24.18 7.68
C PRO A 180 0.61 -24.63 6.25
N SER A 181 -0.66 -24.60 5.87
CA SER A 181 -1.13 -24.99 4.53
C SER A 181 -0.86 -23.86 3.52
N LEU A 182 -0.03 -24.13 2.51
CA LEU A 182 0.27 -23.19 1.43
C LEU A 182 -0.98 -22.75 0.67
N ARG A 183 -1.85 -23.72 0.34
CA ARG A 183 -3.10 -23.46 -0.40
C ARG A 183 -4.06 -22.55 0.38
N GLU A 184 -4.19 -22.80 1.69
CA GLU A 184 -5.06 -22.01 2.56
C GLU A 184 -4.49 -20.60 2.74
N ARG A 185 -3.15 -20.47 2.83
CA ARG A 185 -2.44 -19.19 2.88
C ARG A 185 -2.63 -18.38 1.60
N ASP A 186 -2.49 -19.01 0.43
CA ASP A 186 -2.69 -18.33 -0.85
C ASP A 186 -4.12 -17.80 -1.01
N ASN A 187 -5.11 -18.59 -0.60
CA ASN A 187 -6.51 -18.17 -0.57
C ASN A 187 -6.73 -17.01 0.40
N LEU A 188 -6.10 -17.03 1.58
CA LEU A 188 -6.18 -15.95 2.56
C LEU A 188 -5.56 -14.68 2.02
N ILE A 189 -4.39 -14.76 1.36
CA ILE A 189 -3.73 -13.63 0.69
C ILE A 189 -4.65 -13.03 -0.37
N ALA A 190 -5.18 -13.85 -1.27
CA ALA A 190 -6.05 -13.38 -2.33
C ALA A 190 -7.32 -12.70 -1.79
N THR A 191 -7.94 -13.30 -0.77
CA THR A 191 -9.14 -12.75 -0.14
C THR A 191 -8.83 -11.45 0.60
N SER A 192 -7.70 -11.36 1.32
CA SER A 192 -7.32 -10.14 2.02
C SER A 192 -7.03 -8.99 1.06
N LYS A 193 -6.37 -9.26 -0.08
CA LYS A 193 -6.13 -8.25 -1.13
C LYS A 193 -7.44 -7.75 -1.75
N PHE A 194 -8.43 -8.61 -1.89
CA PHE A 194 -9.76 -8.19 -2.32
C PHE A 194 -10.43 -7.29 -1.27
N PHE A 195 -10.34 -7.63 0.02
CA PHE A 195 -10.88 -6.81 1.11
C PHE A 195 -10.15 -5.47 1.30
N GLU A 196 -8.87 -5.38 0.97
CA GLU A 196 -8.13 -4.11 0.96
C GLU A 196 -8.78 -3.06 0.04
N LEU A 197 -9.44 -3.47 -1.06
CA LEU A 197 -10.15 -2.55 -1.95
C LEU A 197 -11.31 -1.85 -1.24
N PHE A 198 -12.05 -2.57 -0.40
CA PHE A 198 -13.13 -2.00 0.40
C PHE A 198 -12.61 -1.12 1.55
N GLY A 199 -11.38 -1.33 1.99
CA GLY A 199 -10.72 -0.54 3.02
C GLY A 199 -10.46 0.93 2.63
N THR A 200 -10.68 1.31 1.37
CA THR A 200 -10.53 2.70 0.92
C THR A 200 -11.87 3.44 0.78
N TRP A 201 -12.99 2.74 0.93
CA TRP A 201 -14.30 3.29 0.61
C TRP A 201 -14.79 4.35 1.60
N ILE A 202 -14.66 4.09 2.92
CA ILE A 202 -15.15 5.05 3.92
C ILE A 202 -14.41 6.39 3.79
N PRO A 203 -13.06 6.43 3.73
CA PRO A 203 -12.34 7.67 3.48
C PRO A 203 -12.71 8.37 2.18
N ALA A 204 -13.02 7.62 1.12
CA ALA A 204 -13.41 8.20 -0.15
C ALA A 204 -14.69 9.08 -0.07
N PHE A 205 -15.58 8.81 0.87
CA PHE A 205 -16.80 9.60 1.07
C PHE A 205 -16.59 10.83 1.97
N VAL A 206 -15.47 10.94 2.70
CA VAL A 206 -15.21 12.07 3.60
C VAL A 206 -15.39 13.44 2.92
N PRO A 207 -14.87 13.69 1.69
CA PRO A 207 -15.04 14.98 1.01
C PRO A 207 -16.49 15.36 0.75
N ILE A 208 -17.38 14.38 0.54
CA ILE A 208 -18.81 14.60 0.40
C ILE A 208 -19.36 15.15 1.72
N PHE A 209 -19.09 14.48 2.83
CA PHE A 209 -19.56 14.92 4.15
C PHE A 209 -18.97 16.29 4.52
N VAL A 210 -17.70 16.52 4.26
CA VAL A 210 -17.05 17.82 4.50
C VAL A 210 -17.69 18.95 3.69
N SER A 211 -18.16 18.66 2.47
CA SER A 211 -18.80 19.66 1.60
C SER A 211 -20.26 19.92 1.93
N PHE A 212 -20.98 18.93 2.46
CA PHE A 212 -22.44 19.02 2.69
C PHE A 212 -22.83 19.28 4.14
N MET A 213 -22.12 18.73 5.13
CA MET A 213 -22.50 18.87 6.54
C MET A 213 -22.54 20.34 7.02
N PRO A 214 -21.59 21.22 6.68
CA PRO A 214 -21.68 22.63 7.05
C PRO A 214 -22.88 23.37 6.44
N LYS A 215 -23.43 22.86 5.33
CA LYS A 215 -24.64 23.41 4.71
C LYS A 215 -25.93 22.98 5.40
N ILE A 216 -25.91 21.80 6.02
CA ILE A 216 -27.07 21.24 6.74
C ILE A 216 -27.13 21.82 8.15
N SER A 217 -26.00 21.92 8.83
CA SER A 217 -25.91 22.46 10.19
C SER A 217 -24.81 23.53 10.26
N LYS A 218 -25.19 24.77 10.55
CA LYS A 218 -24.27 25.90 10.72
C LYS A 218 -23.33 25.77 11.91
N SER A 219 -23.63 24.87 12.86
CA SER A 219 -22.81 24.62 14.04
C SER A 219 -21.66 23.65 13.76
N ILE A 220 -21.68 22.91 12.64
CA ILE A 220 -20.66 21.92 12.28
C ILE A 220 -19.74 22.52 11.22
N GLY A 221 -18.48 22.80 11.59
CA GLY A 221 -17.46 23.23 10.65
C GLY A 221 -16.86 22.06 9.85
N MET A 222 -16.17 22.37 8.77
CA MET A 222 -15.42 21.36 8.01
C MET A 222 -14.41 20.61 8.90
N GLN A 223 -13.77 21.31 9.81
CA GLN A 223 -12.84 20.74 10.78
C GLN A 223 -13.48 19.66 11.64
N ASP A 224 -14.70 19.93 12.15
CA ASP A 224 -15.42 19.00 13.04
C ASP A 224 -15.78 17.70 12.32
N VAL A 225 -16.06 17.77 11.02
CA VAL A 225 -16.30 16.59 10.18
C VAL A 225 -15.05 15.73 10.10
N TYR A 226 -13.86 16.31 9.84
CA TYR A 226 -12.60 15.55 9.84
C TYR A 226 -12.29 14.93 11.19
N SER A 227 -12.49 15.68 12.29
CA SER A 227 -12.30 15.17 13.65
C SER A 227 -13.27 14.03 13.97
N GLY A 228 -14.53 14.14 13.55
CA GLY A 228 -15.55 13.09 13.69
C GLY A 228 -15.17 11.81 12.92
N PHE A 229 -14.69 11.95 11.69
CA PHE A 229 -14.18 10.81 10.92
C PHE A 229 -12.92 10.20 11.54
N ALA A 230 -12.02 11.00 12.11
CA ALA A 230 -10.84 10.48 12.83
C ALA A 230 -11.25 9.59 14.00
N VAL A 231 -12.24 10.02 14.79
CA VAL A 231 -12.82 9.19 15.86
C VAL A 231 -13.44 7.91 15.31
N ALA A 232 -14.25 8.01 14.25
CA ALA A 232 -14.87 6.84 13.63
C ALA A 232 -13.83 5.83 13.09
N MET A 233 -12.77 6.31 12.40
CA MET A 233 -11.70 5.46 11.91
C MET A 233 -10.91 4.81 13.04
N MET A 234 -10.62 5.56 14.11
CA MET A 234 -9.98 5.03 15.32
C MET A 234 -10.80 3.90 15.94
N VAL A 235 -12.12 4.10 16.10
CA VAL A 235 -13.01 3.10 16.69
C VAL A 235 -13.12 1.85 15.80
N ILE A 236 -13.26 2.03 14.49
CA ILE A 236 -13.35 0.90 13.55
C ILE A 236 -12.02 0.12 13.54
N ALA A 237 -10.89 0.79 13.33
CA ALA A 237 -9.59 0.14 13.27
C ALA A 237 -9.20 -0.48 14.62
N GLY A 238 -9.40 0.24 15.73
CA GLY A 238 -9.13 -0.26 17.07
C GLY A 238 -10.02 -1.44 17.47
N GLY A 239 -11.30 -1.35 17.21
CA GLY A 239 -12.26 -2.42 17.49
C GLY A 239 -11.95 -3.70 16.70
N THR A 240 -11.62 -3.57 15.39
CA THR A 240 -11.25 -4.71 14.56
C THR A 240 -9.88 -5.30 14.95
N ALA A 241 -8.92 -4.46 15.37
CA ALA A 241 -7.62 -4.91 15.88
C ALA A 241 -7.76 -5.70 17.19
N ILE A 242 -8.57 -5.20 18.12
CA ILE A 242 -8.86 -5.87 19.39
C ILE A 242 -9.56 -7.21 19.13
N TYR A 243 -10.57 -7.24 18.24
CA TYR A 243 -11.22 -8.48 17.83
C TYR A 243 -10.22 -9.46 17.19
N GLY A 244 -9.35 -8.96 16.31
CA GLY A 244 -8.27 -9.74 15.69
C GLY A 244 -7.32 -10.38 16.71
N PHE A 245 -6.93 -9.62 17.73
CA PHE A 245 -6.09 -10.12 18.81
C PHE A 245 -6.70 -11.35 19.53
N PHE A 246 -7.99 -11.31 19.83
CA PHE A 246 -8.66 -12.42 20.53
C PHE A 246 -8.96 -13.60 19.62
N ALA A 247 -9.34 -13.36 18.36
CA ALA A 247 -9.80 -14.39 17.46
C ALA A 247 -8.66 -15.13 16.72
N MET A 248 -7.61 -14.43 16.28
CA MET A 248 -6.52 -15.03 15.49
C MET A 248 -5.49 -15.75 16.38
N ARG A 249 -4.84 -16.79 15.83
CA ARG A 249 -3.80 -17.57 16.53
C ARG A 249 -2.60 -17.78 15.62
N GLU A 250 -1.40 -17.65 16.19
CA GLU A 250 -0.14 -18.02 15.55
C GLU A 250 0.05 -19.53 15.65
N ARG A 251 0.20 -20.23 14.52
CA ARG A 251 0.35 -21.70 14.47
C ARG A 251 1.68 -22.15 13.95
N VAL A 252 2.32 -21.36 13.07
CA VAL A 252 3.61 -21.73 12.50
C VAL A 252 4.71 -21.30 13.46
N PRO A 253 5.48 -22.25 14.03
CA PRO A 253 6.62 -21.92 14.87
C PRO A 253 7.69 -21.22 14.04
N LEU A 254 8.38 -20.28 14.64
CA LEU A 254 9.54 -19.65 14.04
C LEU A 254 10.66 -20.65 13.79
N ALA A 255 11.38 -20.47 12.69
CA ALA A 255 12.66 -21.10 12.49
C ALA A 255 13.58 -20.80 13.70
N SER A 256 14.36 -21.80 14.12
CA SER A 256 15.29 -21.63 15.24
C SER A 256 16.30 -20.53 14.90
N ARG A 257 16.77 -19.83 15.93
CA ARG A 257 17.72 -18.70 15.80
C ARG A 257 19.00 -19.07 15.04
N GLU A 258 19.36 -20.35 15.04
CA GLU A 258 20.52 -20.93 14.34
C GLU A 258 20.33 -20.98 12.82
N GLN A 259 19.09 -20.93 12.32
CA GLN A 259 18.77 -20.92 10.89
C GLN A 259 18.62 -19.50 10.30
N MET A 260 18.57 -18.48 11.14
CA MET A 260 18.60 -17.09 10.70
C MET A 260 20.08 -16.69 10.52
N GLN A 261 20.60 -16.79 9.32
CA GLN A 261 21.86 -16.13 8.98
C GLN A 261 21.73 -14.64 9.25
N GLU A 262 22.57 -14.11 10.13
CA GLU A 262 22.71 -12.66 10.36
C GLU A 262 23.31 -12.03 9.10
N ILE A 263 22.48 -11.78 8.10
CA ILE A 263 22.90 -11.05 6.91
C ILE A 263 22.90 -9.58 7.28
N SER A 264 24.06 -8.96 7.27
CA SER A 264 24.21 -7.51 7.49
C SER A 264 23.38 -6.75 6.45
N VAL A 265 22.63 -5.74 6.90
CA VAL A 265 21.82 -4.86 6.02
C VAL A 265 22.72 -4.24 4.93
N LEU A 266 23.98 -3.94 5.29
CA LEU A 266 24.95 -3.32 4.38
C LEU A 266 25.40 -4.28 3.26
N ASP A 267 25.65 -5.56 3.60
CA ASP A 267 26.03 -6.58 2.61
C ASP A 267 24.87 -6.92 1.69
N SER A 268 23.70 -6.84 2.22
CA SER A 268 22.45 -7.01 1.52
C SER A 268 22.21 -5.91 0.49
N PHE A 269 22.41 -4.65 0.87
CA PHE A 269 22.36 -3.51 -0.02
C PHE A 269 23.43 -3.62 -1.12
N LYS A 270 24.65 -4.03 -0.76
CA LYS A 270 25.75 -4.23 -1.69
C LYS A 270 25.47 -5.31 -2.73
N ASN A 271 24.82 -6.40 -2.29
CA ASN A 271 24.40 -7.48 -3.19
C ASN A 271 23.20 -7.07 -4.07
N ALA A 272 22.29 -6.26 -3.54
CA ALA A 272 21.16 -5.71 -4.29
C ALA A 272 21.62 -4.80 -5.43
N VAL A 273 22.56 -3.91 -5.17
CA VAL A 273 23.13 -2.99 -6.19
C VAL A 273 23.91 -3.76 -7.27
N LYS A 274 24.57 -4.86 -6.93
CA LYS A 274 25.27 -5.72 -7.90
C LYS A 274 24.31 -6.48 -8.82
N ASN A 275 23.07 -6.70 -8.40
CA ASN A 275 22.03 -7.36 -9.20
C ASN A 275 21.35 -6.33 -10.12
N LYS A 276 21.80 -6.24 -11.39
CA LYS A 276 21.26 -5.28 -12.36
C LYS A 276 19.73 -5.28 -12.49
N PRO A 277 19.02 -6.41 -12.66
CA PRO A 277 17.55 -6.44 -12.70
C PRO A 277 16.92 -5.85 -11.44
N MET A 278 17.48 -6.14 -10.29
CA MET A 278 17.01 -5.62 -9.00
C MET A 278 17.21 -4.11 -8.89
N PHE A 279 18.40 -3.61 -9.28
CA PHE A 279 18.67 -2.18 -9.27
C PHE A 279 17.73 -1.39 -10.19
N ILE A 280 17.45 -1.93 -11.40
CA ILE A 280 16.48 -1.31 -12.33
C ILE A 280 15.07 -1.28 -11.72
N LEU A 281 14.65 -2.36 -11.06
CA LEU A 281 13.35 -2.43 -10.39
C LEU A 281 13.26 -1.43 -9.23
N MET A 282 14.32 -1.31 -8.44
CA MET A 282 14.42 -0.32 -7.36
C MET A 282 14.32 1.11 -7.91
N LEU A 283 15.01 1.42 -9.00
CA LEU A 283 14.95 2.72 -9.66
C LEU A 283 13.54 3.00 -10.22
N ALA A 284 12.89 2.01 -10.80
CA ALA A 284 11.51 2.12 -11.25
C ALA A 284 10.54 2.39 -10.09
N ASN A 285 10.73 1.72 -8.95
CA ASN A 285 9.93 1.94 -7.73
C ASN A 285 10.18 3.34 -7.14
N PHE A 286 11.42 3.82 -7.14
CA PHE A 286 11.75 5.17 -6.74
C PHE A 286 10.99 6.23 -7.55
N PHE A 287 11.03 6.13 -8.89
CA PHE A 287 10.26 7.04 -9.74
C PHE A 287 8.74 6.89 -9.55
N ASN A 288 8.25 5.68 -9.29
CA ASN A 288 6.83 5.47 -8.98
C ASN A 288 6.43 6.10 -7.63
N GLY A 289 7.36 6.26 -6.70
CA GLY A 289 7.15 6.94 -5.40
C GLY A 289 6.73 8.40 -5.56
N PHE A 290 7.19 9.11 -6.61
CA PHE A 290 6.74 10.49 -6.88
C PHE A 290 5.23 10.61 -7.09
N LYS A 291 4.55 9.53 -7.42
CA LYS A 291 3.10 9.49 -7.53
C LYS A 291 2.39 9.76 -6.18
N SER A 292 3.02 9.42 -5.07
CA SER A 292 2.47 9.67 -3.73
C SER A 292 2.31 11.17 -3.44
N VAL A 293 3.15 12.02 -4.04
CA VAL A 293 3.03 13.49 -3.97
C VAL A 293 1.69 13.96 -4.56
N GLY A 294 1.28 13.38 -5.69
CA GLY A 294 -0.03 13.66 -6.30
C GLY A 294 -1.17 13.27 -5.37
N ALA A 295 -1.12 12.11 -4.76
CA ALA A 295 -2.16 11.63 -3.86
C ALA A 295 -2.30 12.51 -2.59
N SER A 296 -1.18 12.96 -2.00
CA SER A 296 -1.20 13.81 -0.81
C SER A 296 -1.70 15.23 -1.09
N THR A 297 -1.56 15.73 -2.32
CA THR A 297 -2.03 17.05 -2.74
C THR A 297 -3.40 17.05 -3.40
N GLU A 298 -4.03 15.90 -3.57
CA GLU A 298 -5.30 15.73 -4.28
C GLU A 298 -6.43 16.60 -3.72
N SER A 299 -6.55 16.72 -2.40
CA SER A 299 -7.56 17.55 -1.74
C SER A 299 -7.40 19.02 -2.11
N PHE A 300 -6.17 19.55 -2.19
CA PHE A 300 -5.90 20.92 -2.63
C PHE A 300 -6.25 21.10 -4.10
N PHE A 301 -5.91 20.13 -4.94
CA PHE A 301 -6.22 20.14 -6.36
C PHE A 301 -7.73 20.29 -6.60
N TRP A 302 -8.55 19.45 -5.96
CA TRP A 302 -10.00 19.50 -6.13
C TRP A 302 -10.62 20.77 -5.56
N LEU A 303 -10.17 21.23 -4.39
CA LEU A 303 -10.66 22.46 -3.80
C LEU A 303 -10.36 23.68 -4.70
N HIS A 304 -9.14 23.78 -5.20
CA HIS A 304 -8.72 24.94 -6.01
C HIS A 304 -9.20 24.92 -7.47
N ASN A 305 -9.33 23.74 -8.07
CA ASN A 305 -9.76 23.63 -9.47
C ASN A 305 -11.28 23.54 -9.65
N THR A 306 -12.02 23.07 -8.68
CA THR A 306 -13.47 22.86 -8.81
C THR A 306 -14.31 23.50 -7.70
N GLY A 307 -13.68 24.12 -6.71
CA GLY A 307 -14.35 24.77 -5.57
C GLY A 307 -14.99 23.82 -4.57
N SER A 308 -14.92 22.49 -4.79
CA SER A 308 -15.52 21.49 -3.91
C SER A 308 -14.69 20.21 -3.81
N LEU A 309 -14.45 19.78 -2.59
CA LEU A 309 -13.80 18.50 -2.30
C LEU A 309 -14.64 17.30 -2.75
N ALA A 310 -15.98 17.42 -2.74
CA ALA A 310 -16.90 16.37 -3.16
C ALA A 310 -16.70 15.96 -4.64
N ASN A 311 -16.27 16.88 -5.49
CA ASN A 311 -16.00 16.61 -6.89
C ASN A 311 -14.86 15.59 -7.07
N GLY A 312 -13.89 15.57 -6.16
CA GLY A 312 -12.84 14.56 -6.10
C GLY A 312 -13.38 13.14 -5.88
N THR A 313 -14.32 13.00 -4.97
CA THR A 313 -14.97 11.69 -4.73
C THR A 313 -15.77 11.23 -5.94
N ILE A 314 -16.56 12.12 -6.54
CA ILE A 314 -17.37 11.80 -7.73
C ILE A 314 -16.45 11.38 -8.88
N ALA A 315 -15.40 12.16 -9.16
CA ALA A 315 -14.40 11.82 -10.16
C ALA A 315 -13.72 10.48 -9.85
N GLY A 316 -13.37 10.23 -8.57
CA GLY A 316 -12.75 9.00 -8.08
C GLY A 316 -13.58 7.75 -8.37
N LEU A 317 -14.90 7.83 -8.30
CA LEU A 317 -15.78 6.72 -8.67
C LEU A 317 -15.61 6.36 -10.16
N PHE A 318 -15.54 7.35 -11.05
CA PHE A 318 -15.36 7.11 -12.49
C PHE A 318 -13.92 6.69 -12.82
N THR A 319 -12.91 7.29 -12.21
CA THR A 319 -11.50 6.93 -12.42
C THR A 319 -11.16 5.56 -11.82
N GLY A 320 -11.97 5.07 -10.87
CA GLY A 320 -11.86 3.74 -10.30
C GLY A 320 -12.34 2.62 -11.22
N ILE A 321 -13.32 2.86 -12.09
CA ILE A 321 -13.91 1.85 -12.98
C ILE A 321 -12.84 1.12 -13.83
N PRO A 322 -11.88 1.80 -14.47
CA PRO A 322 -10.83 1.13 -15.23
C PRO A 322 -10.01 0.10 -14.42
N ASN A 323 -9.85 0.31 -13.13
CA ASN A 323 -9.12 -0.65 -12.28
C ASN A 323 -9.78 -2.03 -12.29
N PHE A 324 -11.12 -2.08 -12.25
CA PHE A 324 -11.86 -3.34 -12.26
C PHE A 324 -11.83 -4.04 -13.63
N ILE A 325 -11.69 -3.28 -14.71
CA ILE A 325 -11.68 -3.81 -16.08
C ILE A 325 -10.26 -4.16 -16.52
N ILE A 326 -9.32 -3.23 -16.36
CA ILE A 326 -7.97 -3.33 -16.92
C ILE A 326 -7.09 -4.30 -16.09
N THR A 327 -7.24 -4.30 -14.78
CA THR A 327 -6.43 -5.17 -13.91
C THR A 327 -6.58 -6.66 -14.26
N PRO A 328 -7.79 -7.22 -14.44
CA PRO A 328 -7.98 -8.61 -14.88
C PRO A 328 -7.53 -8.88 -16.32
N LEU A 329 -7.47 -7.84 -17.18
CA LEU A 329 -7.01 -7.98 -18.56
C LEU A 329 -5.49 -7.93 -18.70
N THR A 330 -4.79 -7.34 -17.72
CA THR A 330 -3.34 -7.17 -17.73
C THR A 330 -2.56 -8.49 -17.88
N PRO A 331 -2.93 -9.62 -17.24
CA PRO A 331 -2.26 -10.89 -17.45
C PRO A 331 -2.25 -11.33 -18.92
N LYS A 332 -3.32 -11.07 -19.69
CA LYS A 332 -3.37 -11.40 -21.13
C LYS A 332 -2.36 -10.58 -21.93
N LEU A 333 -2.16 -9.31 -21.55
CA LEU A 333 -1.15 -8.44 -22.17
C LEU A 333 0.27 -8.94 -21.82
N ILE A 334 0.49 -9.32 -20.56
CA ILE A 334 1.76 -9.87 -20.09
C ILE A 334 2.10 -11.18 -20.82
N HIS A 335 1.12 -12.07 -21.01
CA HIS A 335 1.32 -13.31 -21.78
C HIS A 335 1.69 -13.05 -23.24
N LYS A 336 1.11 -12.01 -23.86
CA LYS A 336 1.35 -11.69 -25.29
C LYS A 336 2.64 -10.95 -25.53
N PHE A 337 3.01 -9.99 -24.68
CA PHE A 337 4.11 -9.05 -24.91
C PHE A 337 5.25 -9.17 -23.89
N GLY A 338 5.07 -9.97 -22.84
CA GLY A 338 5.97 -10.04 -21.69
C GLY A 338 5.75 -8.89 -20.69
N ALA A 339 6.07 -9.12 -19.42
CA ALA A 339 5.84 -8.15 -18.34
C ALA A 339 6.63 -6.85 -18.54
N ARG A 340 7.89 -6.96 -18.98
CA ARG A 340 8.78 -5.81 -19.23
C ARG A 340 8.23 -4.90 -20.33
N ASN A 341 7.90 -5.44 -21.51
CA ASN A 341 7.44 -4.65 -22.64
C ASN A 341 6.07 -4.03 -22.37
N THR A 342 5.19 -4.77 -21.68
CA THR A 342 3.89 -4.27 -21.25
C THR A 342 4.02 -3.09 -20.28
N ALA A 343 4.96 -3.17 -19.33
CA ALA A 343 5.24 -2.07 -18.40
C ALA A 343 5.80 -0.83 -19.12
N ILE A 344 6.75 -1.02 -20.06
CA ILE A 344 7.32 0.07 -20.85
C ILE A 344 6.23 0.74 -21.71
N GLY A 345 5.42 -0.05 -22.43
CA GLY A 345 4.34 0.47 -23.26
C GLY A 345 3.32 1.26 -22.43
N ALA A 346 2.92 0.75 -21.27
CA ALA A 346 2.05 1.46 -20.34
C ALA A 346 2.69 2.75 -19.80
N GLY A 347 4.00 2.73 -19.50
CA GLY A 347 4.73 3.92 -19.06
C GLY A 347 4.79 5.02 -20.11
N ILE A 348 5.08 4.67 -21.37
CA ILE A 348 5.09 5.61 -22.50
C ILE A 348 3.69 6.20 -22.72
N PHE A 349 2.65 5.35 -22.73
CA PHE A 349 1.26 5.81 -22.87
C PHE A 349 0.88 6.78 -21.73
N GLY A 350 1.25 6.44 -20.47
CA GLY A 350 1.01 7.32 -19.33
C GLY A 350 1.74 8.65 -19.45
N GLY A 351 3.02 8.64 -19.84
CA GLY A 351 3.79 9.86 -20.08
C GLY A 351 3.14 10.78 -21.11
N ILE A 352 2.71 10.23 -22.23
CA ILE A 352 1.97 10.99 -23.27
C ILE A 352 0.65 11.53 -22.73
N ALA A 353 -0.14 10.69 -22.03
CA ALA A 353 -1.44 11.08 -21.51
C ALA A 353 -1.35 12.22 -20.49
N TYR A 354 -0.41 12.15 -19.53
CA TYR A 354 -0.17 13.20 -18.54
C TYR A 354 0.36 14.49 -19.20
N THR A 355 1.25 14.37 -20.19
CA THR A 355 1.75 15.53 -20.94
C THR A 355 0.64 16.22 -21.71
N LEU A 356 -0.22 15.46 -22.39
CA LEU A 356 -1.39 16.02 -23.09
C LEU A 356 -2.38 16.66 -22.11
N MET A 357 -2.66 16.03 -21.00
CA MET A 357 -3.49 16.62 -19.93
C MET A 357 -2.94 17.97 -19.47
N PHE A 358 -1.62 18.05 -19.26
CA PHE A 358 -0.97 19.30 -18.86
C PHE A 358 -1.05 20.36 -19.95
N ILE A 359 -0.71 20.02 -21.20
CA ILE A 359 -0.71 20.97 -22.34
C ILE A 359 -2.12 21.51 -22.60
N ILE A 360 -3.12 20.63 -22.69
CA ILE A 360 -4.49 21.01 -23.00
C ILE A 360 -5.14 21.75 -21.82
N GLY A 361 -4.89 21.30 -20.57
CA GLY A 361 -5.57 21.81 -19.39
C GLY A 361 -4.89 22.96 -18.67
N TYR A 362 -3.56 22.97 -18.64
CA TYR A 362 -2.79 23.83 -17.72
C TYR A 362 -1.70 24.65 -18.38
N ALA A 363 -1.22 24.29 -19.56
CA ALA A 363 -0.20 25.12 -20.23
C ALA A 363 -0.80 26.47 -20.66
N PRO A 364 -0.08 27.57 -20.47
CA PRO A 364 -0.53 28.89 -20.88
C PRO A 364 -0.37 29.09 -22.38
N PHE A 365 -1.12 28.37 -23.19
CA PHE A 365 -1.32 28.77 -24.57
C PHE A 365 -2.39 29.86 -24.62
N GLY A 366 -1.96 31.11 -24.38
CA GLY A 366 -2.84 32.28 -24.37
C GLY A 366 -3.18 32.78 -22.96
N SER A 367 -3.54 34.02 -22.86
CA SER A 367 -3.71 34.98 -21.76
C SER A 367 -4.41 34.59 -20.45
N TYR A 368 -4.54 33.30 -20.12
CA TYR A 368 -5.20 32.86 -18.89
C TYR A 368 -4.21 32.22 -17.92
N SER A 369 -3.91 32.94 -16.83
CA SER A 369 -3.29 32.33 -15.67
C SER A 369 -4.25 31.25 -15.10
N GLY A 370 -3.73 30.17 -14.51
CA GLY A 370 -4.58 29.10 -13.94
C GLY A 370 -5.62 29.63 -12.93
N ALA A 371 -5.32 30.74 -12.24
CA ALA A 371 -6.23 31.43 -11.33
C ALA A 371 -7.41 32.13 -12.04
N GLU A 372 -7.26 32.61 -13.27
CA GLU A 372 -8.34 33.23 -14.03
C GLU A 372 -9.23 32.21 -14.72
N ARG A 373 -8.70 31.09 -15.17
CA ARG A 373 -9.53 29.95 -15.59
C ARG A 373 -10.49 29.54 -14.49
N TYR A 374 -10.01 29.51 -13.25
CA TYR A 374 -10.80 29.14 -12.09
C TYR A 374 -11.98 30.10 -11.81
N LYS A 375 -11.76 31.41 -11.89
CA LYS A 375 -12.81 32.43 -11.72
C LYS A 375 -13.92 32.35 -12.79
N ASN A 376 -13.57 32.00 -14.01
CA ASN A 376 -14.53 31.88 -15.12
C ASN A 376 -15.36 30.59 -15.10
N TYR A 377 -14.99 29.59 -14.26
CA TYR A 377 -15.69 28.30 -14.14
C TYR A 377 -16.80 28.27 -13.08
N SER A 378 -17.01 29.35 -12.33
CA SER A 378 -18.06 29.41 -11.29
C SER A 378 -19.50 29.52 -11.81
N GLY A 379 -19.70 29.67 -13.13
CA GLY A 379 -21.02 29.71 -13.74
C GLY A 379 -21.13 28.76 -14.93
N GLY A 380 -21.91 27.67 -14.82
CA GLY A 380 -22.28 26.75 -15.94
C GLY A 380 -21.15 25.92 -16.55
N SER A 381 -19.93 26.44 -16.57
CA SER A 381 -18.72 25.80 -17.10
C SER A 381 -18.03 24.87 -16.10
N GLY A 382 -18.38 24.93 -14.81
CA GLY A 382 -17.78 24.09 -13.77
C GLY A 382 -18.01 22.59 -13.99
N VAL A 383 -19.18 22.22 -14.51
CA VAL A 383 -19.50 20.82 -14.83
C VAL A 383 -18.66 20.34 -16.01
N ALA A 384 -18.51 21.16 -17.06
CA ALA A 384 -17.68 20.80 -18.21
C ALA A 384 -16.21 20.60 -17.82
N ASN A 385 -15.68 21.44 -16.96
CA ASN A 385 -14.33 21.30 -16.43
C ASN A 385 -14.18 20.03 -15.57
N MET A 386 -15.14 19.74 -14.71
CA MET A 386 -15.15 18.51 -13.91
C MET A 386 -15.18 17.27 -14.80
N VAL A 387 -16.02 17.26 -15.83
CA VAL A 387 -16.09 16.15 -16.80
C VAL A 387 -14.76 15.99 -17.54
N TYR A 388 -14.17 17.09 -18.03
CA TYR A 388 -12.86 17.07 -18.66
C TYR A 388 -11.78 16.49 -17.74
N ILE A 389 -11.65 17.00 -16.52
CA ILE A 389 -10.67 16.53 -15.55
C ILE A 389 -10.90 15.04 -15.26
N THR A 390 -12.15 14.62 -15.05
CA THR A 390 -12.49 13.22 -14.78
C THR A 390 -12.11 12.29 -15.93
N ILE A 391 -12.41 12.68 -17.17
CA ILE A 391 -12.04 11.90 -18.37
C ILE A 391 -10.51 11.80 -18.48
N MET A 392 -9.81 12.92 -18.34
CA MET A 392 -8.35 12.95 -18.45
C MET A 392 -7.68 12.13 -17.35
N LEU A 393 -8.11 12.27 -16.10
CA LEU A 393 -7.60 11.45 -15.00
C LEU A 393 -7.91 9.97 -15.18
N THR A 394 -9.06 9.64 -15.77
CA THR A 394 -9.41 8.25 -16.11
C THR A 394 -8.41 7.68 -17.12
N ILE A 395 -8.15 8.42 -18.20
CA ILE A 395 -7.19 8.02 -19.26
C ILE A 395 -5.77 7.89 -18.66
N CYS A 396 -5.34 8.86 -17.86
CA CYS A 396 -4.04 8.86 -17.18
C CYS A 396 -3.93 7.73 -16.12
N GLY A 397 -5.05 7.27 -15.58
CA GLY A 397 -5.12 6.17 -14.62
C GLY A 397 -4.92 4.78 -15.23
N LEU A 398 -5.28 4.57 -16.50
CA LEU A 398 -5.18 3.28 -17.18
C LEU A 398 -3.78 2.65 -17.11
N PRO A 399 -2.69 3.34 -17.47
CA PRO A 399 -1.34 2.77 -17.39
C PRO A 399 -0.91 2.42 -15.97
N ASN A 400 -1.40 3.13 -14.96
CA ASN A 400 -1.07 2.83 -13.56
C ASN A 400 -1.61 1.45 -13.12
N CYS A 401 -2.78 1.04 -13.63
CA CYS A 401 -3.33 -0.29 -13.35
C CYS A 401 -2.44 -1.39 -13.92
N ILE A 402 -1.99 -1.20 -15.16
CA ILE A 402 -1.12 -2.15 -15.88
C ILE A 402 0.25 -2.23 -15.20
N ILE A 403 0.88 -1.07 -14.92
CA ILE A 403 2.22 -1.00 -14.31
C ILE A 403 2.23 -1.71 -12.95
N ARG A 404 1.20 -1.55 -12.12
CA ARG A 404 1.10 -2.19 -10.80
C ARG A 404 1.16 -3.72 -10.89
N VAL A 405 0.43 -4.31 -11.84
CA VAL A 405 0.46 -5.76 -12.06
C VAL A 405 1.80 -6.21 -12.63
N CYS A 406 2.34 -5.47 -13.61
CA CYS A 406 3.64 -5.77 -14.19
C CYS A 406 4.77 -5.68 -13.15
N GLN A 407 4.75 -4.69 -12.25
CA GLN A 407 5.74 -4.58 -11.17
C GLN A 407 5.72 -5.79 -10.23
N ALA A 408 4.53 -6.27 -9.85
CA ALA A 408 4.42 -7.47 -9.00
C ALA A 408 5.00 -8.72 -9.69
N VAL A 409 4.76 -8.89 -11.00
CA VAL A 409 5.32 -10.01 -11.77
C VAL A 409 6.84 -9.87 -11.90
N LEU A 410 7.32 -8.69 -12.29
CA LEU A 410 8.77 -8.43 -12.44
C LEU A 410 9.52 -8.58 -11.11
N GLN A 411 8.88 -8.27 -9.99
CA GLN A 411 9.45 -8.49 -8.66
C GLN A 411 9.65 -9.98 -8.37
N GLY A 412 8.69 -10.83 -8.74
CA GLY A 412 8.83 -12.29 -8.68
C GLY A 412 9.97 -12.80 -9.56
N ASP A 413 10.04 -12.34 -10.81
CA ASP A 413 11.10 -12.72 -11.75
C ASP A 413 12.50 -12.34 -11.23
N VAL A 414 12.62 -11.19 -10.56
CA VAL A 414 13.90 -10.75 -9.95
C VAL A 414 14.28 -11.62 -8.75
N TYR A 415 13.31 -12.12 -7.98
CA TYR A 415 13.59 -13.06 -6.89
C TYR A 415 14.12 -14.39 -7.43
N ASP A 416 13.46 -14.95 -8.44
CA ASP A 416 13.87 -16.19 -9.07
C ASP A 416 15.24 -16.07 -9.74
N TYR A 417 15.52 -14.94 -10.42
CA TYR A 417 16.83 -14.63 -10.96
C TYR A 417 17.93 -14.54 -9.88
N SER A 418 17.59 -13.94 -8.74
CA SER A 418 18.51 -13.80 -7.60
C SER A 418 18.87 -15.17 -7.02
N GLU A 419 17.89 -16.05 -6.87
CA GLU A 419 18.08 -17.42 -6.43
C GLU A 419 18.94 -18.23 -7.42
N TRP A 420 18.64 -18.15 -8.71
CA TRP A 420 19.40 -18.83 -9.74
C TRP A 420 20.87 -18.40 -9.82
N LYS A 421 21.11 -17.07 -9.73
CA LYS A 421 22.46 -16.53 -9.95
C LYS A 421 23.33 -16.52 -8.70
N TYR A 422 22.73 -16.28 -7.54
CA TYR A 422 23.46 -16.06 -6.29
C TYR A 422 23.19 -17.14 -5.23
N GLY A 423 22.33 -18.13 -5.53
CA GLY A 423 21.98 -19.22 -4.59
C GLY A 423 21.21 -18.78 -3.37
N VAL A 424 20.73 -17.51 -3.32
CA VAL A 424 20.05 -16.94 -2.16
C VAL A 424 18.76 -16.28 -2.59
N ARG A 425 17.64 -16.73 -2.00
CA ARG A 425 16.31 -16.13 -2.19
C ARG A 425 16.05 -15.12 -1.09
N ASN A 426 16.42 -13.88 -1.32
CA ASN A 426 16.34 -12.79 -0.34
C ASN A 426 15.07 -11.95 -0.51
N GLU A 427 13.88 -12.56 -0.43
CA GLU A 427 12.59 -11.84 -0.61
C GLU A 427 12.42 -10.69 0.40
N GLY A 428 12.67 -10.94 1.68
CA GLY A 428 12.52 -9.95 2.73
C GLY A 428 13.46 -8.75 2.57
N LEU A 429 14.67 -9.01 2.13
CA LEU A 429 15.68 -8.00 1.92
C LEU A 429 15.37 -7.10 0.72
N VAL A 430 14.95 -7.74 -0.40
CA VAL A 430 14.52 -7.01 -1.59
C VAL A 430 13.31 -6.13 -1.29
N ALA A 431 12.36 -6.66 -0.52
CA ALA A 431 11.20 -5.90 -0.08
C ALA A 431 11.60 -4.70 0.80
N THR A 432 12.50 -4.91 1.78
CA THR A 432 13.00 -3.83 2.65
C THR A 432 13.71 -2.75 1.84
N VAL A 433 14.67 -3.13 0.99
CA VAL A 433 15.41 -2.17 0.17
C VAL A 433 14.47 -1.46 -0.83
N SER A 434 13.52 -2.18 -1.45
CA SER A 434 12.52 -1.57 -2.34
C SER A 434 11.65 -0.55 -1.60
N ASN A 435 11.25 -0.84 -0.37
CA ASN A 435 10.46 0.07 0.46
C ASN A 435 11.23 1.35 0.83
N TYR A 436 12.54 1.27 1.04
CA TYR A 436 13.37 2.47 1.25
C TYR A 436 13.36 3.44 0.05
N PHE A 437 13.23 2.92 -1.16
CA PHE A 437 13.18 3.74 -2.37
C PHE A 437 11.78 4.21 -2.75
N THR A 438 10.73 3.66 -2.15
CA THR A 438 9.33 4.05 -2.42
C THR A 438 8.75 5.01 -1.37
N LYS A 439 9.40 5.14 -0.23
CA LYS A 439 9.08 6.13 0.81
C LYS A 439 9.86 7.43 0.59
#